data_4348e646dbd433be215e6c1903b0e8e0
#
_entry.id   4348e646dbd433be215e6c1903b0e8e0
#
_cell.length_a   1.000
_cell.length_b   1.000
_cell.length_c   1.000
_cell.angle_alpha   90.00
_cell.angle_beta   90.00
_cell.angle_gamma   90.00
#
_symmetry.space_group_name_H-M   'P 1'
#
loop_
_entity.id
_entity.type
_entity.pdbx_description
1 polymer ?
#
loop_
_entity_poly.entity_id
_entity_poly.type
_entity_poly.pdbx_seq_one_letter_code
_entity_poly.pdbx_strand_id
1 'polypeptide(L)'
;MFQRTPISLKKSLLEVHSTGIIAEFKRQSPSKGVINDKATIEDVTNGYLDANVAAQSILTDTSFFGGTMVDLMKARTINTTKPILRKDFIVDGFQIVEAKAIGADVILLIAACLTKEELKNYGKLAEDLGMEVLYEVHTREDLDKIVLSTTKLLELTIET
;
A
#
# COMPACT_ATOMS: atom_id res chain seq x y z
N MET A 1 12.98 -9.39 8.23
CA MET A 1 11.55 -9.19 7.84
C MET A 1 11.07 -10.11 6.72
N PHE A 2 11.94 -10.62 5.86
CA PHE A 2 11.54 -11.45 4.72
C PHE A 2 10.77 -12.75 5.10
N GLN A 3 11.11 -13.35 6.24
CA GLN A 3 10.45 -14.56 6.76
C GLN A 3 9.10 -14.30 7.46
N ARG A 4 8.71 -13.03 7.64
CA ARG A 4 7.44 -12.68 8.27
C ARG A 4 6.28 -13.04 7.33
N THR A 5 5.23 -13.64 7.88
CA THR A 5 3.97 -13.82 7.15
C THR A 5 3.25 -12.48 7.02
N PRO A 6 2.90 -12.02 5.81
CA PRO A 6 2.12 -10.81 5.63
C PRO A 6 0.74 -10.90 6.29
N ILE A 7 0.25 -9.76 6.76
CA ILE A 7 -1.08 -9.61 7.34
C ILE A 7 -2.05 -9.27 6.21
N SER A 8 -3.18 -9.97 6.14
CA SER A 8 -4.16 -9.78 5.06
C SER A 8 -4.94 -8.48 5.23
N LEU A 9 -4.86 -7.59 4.25
CA LEU A 9 -5.67 -6.37 4.17
C LEU A 9 -7.15 -6.72 4.00
N LYS A 10 -7.44 -7.67 3.12
CA LYS A 10 -8.82 -8.12 2.88
C LYS A 10 -9.49 -8.61 4.16
N LYS A 11 -8.79 -9.45 4.94
CA LYS A 11 -9.33 -9.94 6.22
C LYS A 11 -9.53 -8.79 7.20
N SER A 12 -8.54 -7.90 7.33
CA SER A 12 -8.62 -6.77 8.25
C SER A 12 -9.77 -5.81 7.92
N LEU A 13 -10.05 -5.56 6.64
CA LEU A 13 -11.20 -4.75 6.21
C LEU A 13 -12.55 -5.40 6.52
N LEU A 14 -12.62 -6.74 6.48
CA LEU A 14 -13.85 -7.51 6.67
C LEU A 14 -14.08 -7.97 8.12
N GLU A 15 -13.18 -7.67 9.05
CA GLU A 15 -13.37 -7.97 10.48
C GLU A 15 -14.63 -7.28 11.03
N VAL A 16 -15.38 -7.98 11.90
CA VAL A 16 -16.69 -7.53 12.42
C VAL A 16 -16.63 -6.15 13.12
N HIS A 17 -15.48 -5.80 13.70
CA HIS A 17 -15.27 -4.52 14.39
C HIS A 17 -14.26 -3.63 13.67
N SER A 18 -13.98 -3.91 12.39
CA SER A 18 -13.09 -3.08 11.59
C SER A 18 -13.73 -1.72 11.33
N THR A 19 -12.91 -0.67 11.37
CA THR A 19 -13.35 0.68 10.94
C THR A 19 -13.55 0.75 9.43
N GLY A 20 -13.00 -0.21 8.66
CA GLY A 20 -12.98 -0.18 7.20
C GLY A 20 -12.06 0.91 6.61
N ILE A 21 -11.27 1.58 7.45
CA ILE A 21 -10.43 2.71 7.04
C ILE A 21 -9.01 2.25 6.79
N ILE A 22 -8.46 2.60 5.63
CA ILE A 22 -7.02 2.57 5.33
C ILE A 22 -6.50 3.99 5.56
N ALA A 23 -5.72 4.20 6.62
CA ALA A 23 -5.21 5.52 6.97
C ALA A 23 -3.84 5.76 6.32
N GLU A 24 -3.70 6.89 5.61
CA GLU A 24 -2.51 7.20 4.83
C GLU A 24 -1.59 8.21 5.53
N PHE A 25 -0.30 7.90 5.56
CA PHE A 25 0.76 8.82 5.97
C PHE A 25 1.52 9.36 4.77
N LYS A 26 1.47 10.68 4.59
CA LYS A 26 2.27 11.42 3.61
C LYS A 26 2.60 12.82 4.13
N ARG A 27 3.77 13.34 3.78
CA ARG A 27 4.22 14.68 4.21
C ARG A 27 3.86 15.78 3.24
N GLN A 28 3.73 15.44 1.96
CA GLN A 28 3.44 16.38 0.88
C GLN A 28 2.63 15.71 -0.23
N SER A 29 2.15 16.50 -1.18
CA SER A 29 1.57 16.00 -2.43
C SER A 29 1.81 17.00 -3.56
N PRO A 30 1.83 16.56 -4.84
CA PRO A 30 1.99 17.45 -5.98
C PRO A 30 0.95 18.58 -6.03
N SER A 31 -0.28 18.29 -5.61
CA SER A 31 -1.39 19.26 -5.66
C SER A 31 -1.41 20.26 -4.51
N LYS A 32 -0.87 19.91 -3.33
CA LYS A 32 -0.96 20.73 -2.11
C LYS A 32 0.41 21.20 -1.57
N GLY A 33 1.52 20.74 -2.15
CA GLY A 33 2.84 20.96 -1.59
C GLY A 33 3.01 20.27 -0.24
N VAL A 34 3.71 20.91 0.69
CA VAL A 34 3.92 20.39 2.05
C VAL A 34 2.59 20.42 2.82
N ILE A 35 2.18 19.27 3.33
CA ILE A 35 0.96 19.07 4.14
C ILE A 35 1.32 19.15 5.63
N ASN A 36 2.30 18.34 6.05
CA ASN A 36 2.79 18.34 7.42
C ASN A 36 4.20 17.71 7.45
N ASP A 37 5.21 18.54 7.67
CA ASP A 37 6.61 18.14 7.79
C ASP A 37 7.07 17.86 9.22
N LYS A 38 6.19 18.15 10.21
CA LYS A 38 6.48 17.99 11.64
C LYS A 38 5.99 16.65 12.20
N ALA A 39 4.99 16.03 11.54
CA ALA A 39 4.47 14.75 11.98
C ALA A 39 5.53 13.65 11.83
N THR A 40 5.80 12.93 12.91
CA THR A 40 6.68 11.76 12.88
C THR A 40 5.91 10.50 12.47
N ILE A 41 6.60 9.58 11.82
CA ILE A 41 5.97 8.30 11.47
C ILE A 41 5.59 7.51 12.74
N GLU A 42 6.35 7.66 13.79
CA GLU A 42 6.12 7.00 15.08
C GLU A 42 4.81 7.47 15.72
N ASP A 43 4.58 8.78 15.81
CA ASP A 43 3.36 9.35 16.40
C ASP A 43 2.13 9.00 15.58
N VAL A 44 2.23 9.12 14.24
CA VAL A 44 1.10 8.82 13.35
C VAL A 44 0.77 7.33 13.37
N THR A 45 1.77 6.45 13.37
CA THR A 45 1.54 5.00 13.45
C THR A 45 0.82 4.62 14.72
N ASN A 46 1.23 5.16 15.88
CA ASN A 46 0.56 4.91 17.16
C ASN A 46 -0.88 5.46 17.14
N GLY A 47 -1.08 6.70 16.66
CA GLY A 47 -2.42 7.29 16.56
C GLY A 47 -3.37 6.48 15.67
N TYR A 48 -2.88 5.92 14.56
CA TYR A 48 -3.69 5.06 13.71
C TYR A 48 -4.03 3.71 14.39
N LEU A 49 -3.11 3.15 15.15
CA LEU A 49 -3.38 1.94 15.94
C LEU A 49 -4.41 2.20 17.05
N ASP A 50 -4.29 3.32 17.77
CA ASP A 50 -5.24 3.73 18.80
C ASP A 50 -6.65 3.98 18.22
N ALA A 51 -6.72 4.52 17.00
CA ALA A 51 -7.96 4.70 16.25
C ALA A 51 -8.52 3.40 15.66
N ASN A 52 -7.85 2.27 15.85
CA ASN A 52 -8.22 0.95 15.32
C ASN A 52 -8.50 0.94 13.82
N VAL A 53 -7.64 1.61 13.03
CA VAL A 53 -7.75 1.56 11.56
C VAL A 53 -7.61 0.14 11.04
N ALA A 54 -8.24 -0.17 9.91
CA ALA A 54 -8.13 -1.48 9.28
C ALA A 54 -6.72 -1.71 8.70
N ALA A 55 -6.09 -0.67 8.17
CA ALA A 55 -4.74 -0.73 7.62
C ALA A 55 -4.05 0.63 7.65
N GLN A 56 -2.73 0.62 7.49
CA GLN A 56 -1.93 1.83 7.28
C GLN A 56 -1.39 1.84 5.86
N SER A 57 -1.49 2.97 5.18
CA SER A 57 -0.88 3.24 3.88
C SER A 57 0.30 4.19 4.07
N ILE A 58 1.49 3.80 3.66
CA ILE A 58 2.70 4.57 3.87
C ILE A 58 3.36 4.87 2.54
N LEU A 59 3.46 6.16 2.22
CA LEU A 59 4.16 6.63 1.04
C LEU A 59 5.65 6.35 1.20
N THR A 60 6.28 5.77 0.17
CA THR A 60 7.73 5.55 0.10
C THR A 60 8.40 6.32 -1.02
N ASP A 61 7.62 6.97 -1.89
CA ASP A 61 8.14 7.93 -2.86
C ASP A 61 8.58 9.23 -2.18
N THR A 62 9.83 9.62 -2.44
CA THR A 62 10.45 10.81 -1.82
C THR A 62 10.12 12.07 -2.60
N SER A 63 10.13 11.99 -3.93
CA SER A 63 10.08 13.16 -4.80
C SER A 63 8.72 13.85 -4.77
N PHE A 64 7.63 13.09 -4.85
CA PHE A 64 6.27 13.63 -4.94
C PHE A 64 5.57 13.70 -3.58
N PHE A 65 5.83 12.73 -2.70
CA PHE A 65 5.05 12.57 -1.46
C PHE A 65 5.86 12.72 -0.19
N GLY A 66 7.18 12.92 -0.28
CA GLY A 66 8.06 13.12 0.88
C GLY A 66 8.16 11.88 1.79
N GLY A 67 7.86 10.72 1.25
CA GLY A 67 7.94 9.44 1.95
C GLY A 67 9.32 8.80 1.85
N THR A 68 9.57 7.78 2.65
CA THR A 68 10.79 6.99 2.57
C THR A 68 10.54 5.52 2.95
N MET A 69 11.39 4.62 2.47
CA MET A 69 11.39 3.22 2.92
C MET A 69 11.65 3.09 4.42
N VAL A 70 12.43 4.01 4.99
CA VAL A 70 12.72 4.06 6.43
C VAL A 70 11.44 4.31 7.23
N ASP A 71 10.52 5.15 6.73
CA ASP A 71 9.21 5.38 7.37
C ASP A 71 8.41 4.06 7.46
N LEU A 72 8.36 3.29 6.37
CA LEU A 72 7.66 2.01 6.37
C LEU A 72 8.30 1.00 7.34
N MET A 73 9.63 0.92 7.35
CA MET A 73 10.37 0.05 8.28
C MET A 73 10.10 0.40 9.73
N LYS A 74 10.10 1.70 10.08
CA LYS A 74 9.80 2.19 11.42
C LYS A 74 8.34 1.90 11.80
N ALA A 75 7.40 2.21 10.91
CA ALA A 75 5.99 1.88 11.13
C ALA A 75 5.80 0.38 11.38
N ARG A 76 6.48 -0.50 10.63
CA ARG A 76 6.41 -1.95 10.83
C ARG A 76 6.96 -2.41 12.17
N THR A 77 7.96 -1.75 12.74
CA THR A 77 8.47 -2.10 14.07
C THR A 77 7.46 -1.81 15.19
N ILE A 78 6.62 -0.78 15.01
CA ILE A 78 5.57 -0.36 15.95
C ILE A 78 4.27 -1.14 15.68
N ASN A 79 3.84 -1.14 14.43
CA ASN A 79 2.61 -1.81 14.00
C ASN A 79 2.89 -3.29 13.67
N THR A 80 2.64 -4.16 14.60
CA THR A 80 2.82 -5.62 14.43
C THR A 80 1.51 -6.35 14.10
N THR A 81 0.36 -5.68 14.15
CA THR A 81 -0.98 -6.31 14.13
C THR A 81 -1.84 -5.94 12.93
N LYS A 82 -1.64 -4.76 12.36
CA LYS A 82 -2.42 -4.29 11.20
C LYS A 82 -1.60 -4.36 9.91
N PRO A 83 -2.22 -4.61 8.75
CA PRO A 83 -1.52 -4.60 7.47
C PRO A 83 -0.97 -3.22 7.13
N ILE A 84 0.20 -3.20 6.47
CA ILE A 84 0.82 -2.00 5.92
C ILE A 84 0.86 -2.12 4.40
N LEU A 85 0.27 -1.14 3.72
CA LEU A 85 0.37 -0.92 2.29
C LEU A 85 1.60 -0.05 1.98
N ARG A 86 2.51 -0.54 1.14
CA ARG A 86 3.50 0.32 0.49
C ARG A 86 2.82 1.09 -0.64
N LYS A 87 2.64 2.39 -0.45
CA LYS A 87 2.12 3.30 -1.47
C LYS A 87 3.29 3.92 -2.23
N ASP A 88 3.50 3.46 -3.46
CA ASP A 88 4.62 3.86 -4.30
C ASP A 88 4.29 3.59 -5.77
N PHE A 89 5.05 4.20 -6.70
CA PHE A 89 5.01 3.87 -8.12
C PHE A 89 5.86 2.62 -8.37
N ILE A 90 5.21 1.46 -8.40
CA ILE A 90 5.89 0.19 -8.69
C ILE A 90 5.92 -0.01 -10.21
N VAL A 91 7.13 0.04 -10.77
CA VAL A 91 7.40 -0.12 -12.21
C VAL A 91 8.45 -1.21 -12.49
N ASP A 92 8.99 -1.83 -11.45
CA ASP A 92 9.97 -2.90 -11.54
C ASP A 92 9.72 -3.98 -10.49
N GLY A 93 9.88 -5.25 -10.86
CA GLY A 93 9.66 -6.38 -9.96
C GLY A 93 10.58 -6.39 -8.73
N PHE A 94 11.77 -5.76 -8.81
CA PHE A 94 12.66 -5.62 -7.65
C PHE A 94 12.01 -4.82 -6.53
N GLN A 95 11.21 -3.78 -6.85
CA GLN A 95 10.49 -2.99 -5.85
C GLN A 95 9.49 -3.84 -5.04
N ILE A 96 8.95 -4.92 -5.63
CA ILE A 96 8.04 -5.85 -4.95
C ILE A 96 8.80 -6.71 -3.93
N VAL A 97 9.97 -7.22 -4.33
CA VAL A 97 10.85 -7.97 -3.42
C VAL A 97 11.33 -7.06 -2.27
N GLU A 98 11.68 -5.83 -2.58
CA GLU A 98 12.06 -4.80 -1.62
C GLU A 98 10.91 -4.49 -0.65
N ALA A 99 9.67 -4.32 -1.15
CA ALA A 99 8.48 -4.11 -0.30
C ALA A 99 8.32 -5.22 0.74
N LYS A 100 8.47 -6.49 0.33
CA LYS A 100 8.48 -7.63 1.25
C LYS A 100 9.61 -7.51 2.28
N ALA A 101 10.80 -7.18 1.85
CA ALA A 101 11.98 -7.09 2.71
C ALA A 101 11.86 -6.00 3.78
N ILE A 102 11.27 -4.84 3.44
CA ILE A 102 11.06 -3.73 4.39
C ILE A 102 9.83 -3.88 5.27
N GLY A 103 8.98 -4.90 5.03
CA GLY A 103 7.89 -5.28 5.93
C GLY A 103 6.49 -4.88 5.48
N ALA A 104 6.29 -4.55 4.21
CA ALA A 104 4.96 -4.39 3.63
C ALA A 104 4.17 -5.71 3.63
N ASP A 105 2.87 -5.59 3.70
CA ASP A 105 1.89 -6.69 3.57
C ASP A 105 1.17 -6.62 2.21
N VAL A 106 1.03 -5.40 1.71
CA VAL A 106 0.29 -5.06 0.51
C VAL A 106 1.12 -4.10 -0.33
N ILE A 107 1.03 -4.24 -1.63
CA ILE A 107 1.61 -3.28 -2.59
C ILE A 107 0.51 -2.63 -3.42
N LEU A 108 0.80 -1.44 -3.95
CA LEU A 108 -0.03 -0.75 -4.92
C LEU A 108 0.47 -1.08 -6.33
N LEU A 109 -0.43 -1.45 -7.23
CA LEU A 109 -0.17 -1.49 -8.67
C LEU A 109 -1.15 -0.55 -9.38
N ILE A 110 -0.61 0.50 -10.01
CA ILE A 110 -1.38 1.53 -10.70
C ILE A 110 -1.55 1.11 -12.17
N ALA A 111 -2.77 0.81 -12.57
CA ALA A 111 -3.04 0.29 -13.91
C ALA A 111 -2.70 1.28 -15.03
N ALA A 112 -2.81 2.59 -14.76
CA ALA A 112 -2.42 3.63 -15.71
C ALA A 112 -0.91 3.64 -16.01
N CYS A 113 -0.07 3.16 -15.09
CA CYS A 113 1.39 3.16 -15.21
C CYS A 113 1.97 1.86 -15.79
N LEU A 114 1.16 0.81 -15.92
CA LEU A 114 1.61 -0.54 -16.24
C LEU A 114 0.83 -1.13 -17.40
N THR A 115 1.52 -1.99 -18.15
CA THR A 115 0.88 -2.83 -19.18
C THR A 115 0.10 -3.98 -18.52
N LYS A 116 -0.80 -4.61 -19.28
CA LYS A 116 -1.54 -5.79 -18.80
C LYS A 116 -0.63 -6.94 -18.38
N GLU A 117 0.47 -7.12 -19.11
CA GLU A 117 1.44 -8.19 -18.81
C GLU A 117 2.22 -7.89 -17.54
N GLU A 118 2.66 -6.65 -17.32
CA GLU A 118 3.34 -6.23 -16.09
C GLU A 118 2.40 -6.36 -14.88
N LEU A 119 1.14 -5.90 -14.99
CA LEU A 119 0.15 -6.08 -13.92
C LEU A 119 -0.02 -7.55 -13.53
N LYS A 120 -0.09 -8.44 -14.53
CA LYS A 120 -0.19 -9.89 -14.29
C LYS A 120 1.07 -10.45 -13.63
N ASN A 121 2.24 -10.10 -14.15
CA ASN A 121 3.53 -10.63 -13.67
C ASN A 121 3.86 -10.10 -12.27
N TYR A 122 3.65 -8.81 -12.02
CA TYR A 122 3.88 -8.18 -10.72
C TYR A 122 2.88 -8.65 -9.67
N GLY A 123 1.60 -8.79 -10.05
CA GLY A 123 0.59 -9.38 -9.18
C GLY A 123 0.96 -10.79 -8.75
N LYS A 124 1.40 -11.64 -9.70
CA LYS A 124 1.84 -12.99 -9.42
C LYS A 124 3.07 -13.01 -8.50
N LEU A 125 4.06 -12.16 -8.74
CA LEU A 125 5.25 -12.06 -7.90
C LEU A 125 4.89 -11.66 -6.46
N ALA A 126 3.97 -10.70 -6.27
CA ALA A 126 3.50 -10.32 -4.94
C ALA A 126 2.80 -11.50 -4.22
N GLU A 127 1.92 -12.21 -4.93
CA GLU A 127 1.22 -13.39 -4.40
C GLU A 127 2.23 -14.51 -4.00
N ASP A 128 3.25 -14.76 -4.81
CA ASP A 128 4.30 -15.76 -4.52
C ASP A 128 5.13 -15.38 -3.28
N LEU A 129 5.24 -14.09 -2.98
CA LEU A 129 5.85 -13.57 -1.75
C LEU A 129 4.86 -13.52 -0.57
N GLY A 130 3.60 -13.93 -0.77
CA GLY A 130 2.53 -13.95 0.22
C GLY A 130 1.93 -12.58 0.51
N MET A 131 2.21 -11.57 -0.31
CA MET A 131 1.62 -10.23 -0.19
C MET A 131 0.32 -10.12 -0.99
N GLU A 132 -0.56 -9.22 -0.55
CA GLU A 132 -1.74 -8.82 -1.30
C GLU A 132 -1.43 -7.63 -2.23
N VAL A 133 -2.27 -7.44 -3.22
CA VAL A 133 -2.15 -6.34 -4.20
C VAL A 133 -3.42 -5.51 -4.17
N LEU A 134 -3.25 -4.21 -3.99
CA LEU A 134 -4.27 -3.20 -4.25
C LEU A 134 -4.05 -2.65 -5.67
N TYR A 135 -5.04 -2.83 -6.55
CA TYR A 135 -4.99 -2.29 -7.91
C TYR A 135 -5.72 -0.96 -7.95
N GLU A 136 -5.01 0.09 -8.37
CA GLU A 136 -5.60 1.41 -8.60
C GLU A 136 -6.02 1.55 -10.07
N VAL A 137 -7.28 1.90 -10.31
CA VAL A 137 -7.86 2.09 -11.64
C VAL A 137 -8.62 3.41 -11.71
N HIS A 138 -8.48 4.13 -12.81
CA HIS A 138 -9.13 5.41 -13.05
C HIS A 138 -10.12 5.33 -14.21
N THR A 139 -9.87 4.43 -15.17
CA THR A 139 -10.63 4.31 -16.41
C THR A 139 -11.16 2.90 -16.63
N ARG A 140 -12.11 2.77 -17.53
CA ARG A 140 -12.58 1.46 -17.97
C ARG A 140 -11.46 0.63 -18.62
N GLU A 141 -10.59 1.29 -19.38
CA GLU A 141 -9.44 0.66 -20.03
C GLU A 141 -8.45 0.09 -19.00
N ASP A 142 -8.24 0.80 -17.88
CA ASP A 142 -7.41 0.30 -16.78
C ASP A 142 -8.02 -0.96 -16.17
N LEU A 143 -9.34 -0.97 -15.96
CA LEU A 143 -10.05 -2.14 -15.43
C LEU A 143 -9.91 -3.36 -16.36
N ASP A 144 -9.97 -3.15 -17.66
CA ASP A 144 -9.86 -4.22 -18.66
C ASP A 144 -8.44 -4.83 -18.76
N LYS A 145 -7.43 -4.14 -18.20
CA LYS A 145 -6.07 -4.69 -18.04
C LYS A 145 -5.98 -5.70 -16.89
N ILE A 146 -6.87 -5.60 -15.88
CA ILE A 146 -6.77 -6.40 -14.65
C ILE A 146 -7.43 -7.75 -14.85
N VAL A 147 -6.65 -8.82 -14.64
CA VAL A 147 -7.18 -10.17 -14.57
C VAL A 147 -7.61 -10.43 -13.13
N LEU A 148 -8.89 -10.29 -12.85
CA LEU A 148 -9.44 -10.48 -11.52
C LEU A 148 -9.25 -11.93 -11.06
N SER A 149 -8.53 -12.14 -9.97
CA SER A 149 -8.52 -13.36 -9.19
C SER A 149 -9.23 -13.11 -7.85
N THR A 150 -9.59 -14.17 -7.13
CA THR A 150 -10.37 -14.11 -5.88
C THR A 150 -9.70 -13.35 -4.72
N THR A 151 -8.41 -13.04 -4.83
CA THR A 151 -7.60 -12.41 -3.78
C THR A 151 -7.34 -10.93 -4.01
N LYS A 152 -7.77 -10.36 -5.13
CA LYS A 152 -7.44 -8.98 -5.51
C LYS A 152 -8.36 -7.96 -4.86
N LEU A 153 -7.75 -6.87 -4.42
CA LEU A 153 -8.41 -5.66 -3.95
C LEU A 153 -8.36 -4.61 -5.06
N LEU A 154 -9.43 -3.89 -5.24
CA LEU A 154 -9.56 -2.88 -6.27
C LEU A 154 -9.85 -1.53 -5.62
N GLU A 155 -9.02 -0.53 -5.91
CA GLU A 155 -9.28 0.87 -5.60
C GLU A 155 -9.81 1.56 -6.87
N LEU A 156 -11.02 2.11 -6.76
CA LEU A 156 -11.63 2.91 -7.83
C LEU A 156 -11.48 4.38 -7.46
N THR A 157 -10.64 5.11 -8.18
CA THR A 157 -10.58 6.57 -8.06
C THR A 157 -11.48 7.19 -9.12
N ILE A 158 -12.53 7.88 -8.67
CA ILE A 158 -13.41 8.65 -9.56
C ILE A 158 -12.97 10.11 -9.44
N GLU A 159 -12.34 10.64 -10.49
CA GLU A 159 -12.10 12.08 -10.61
C GLU A 159 -13.40 12.75 -11.08
N THR A 160 -13.89 13.69 -10.27
CA THR A 160 -15.05 14.56 -10.60
C THR A 160 -14.57 15.90 -11.10
#